data_0a260a6d2e9df739800ee12f1c446f1c
#
_entry.id   0a260a6d2e9df739800ee12f1c446f1c
#
_cell.length_a   1.000
_cell.length_b   1.000
_cell.length_c   1.000
_cell.angle_alpha   90.00
_cell.angle_beta   90.00
_cell.angle_gamma   90.00
#
_symmetry.space_group_name_H-M   'P 1'
#
loop_
_entity.id
_entity.type
_entity.pdbx_description
1 polymer ?
#
loop_
_entity_poly.entity_id
_entity_poly.type
_entity_poly.pdbx_seq_one_letter_code
_entity_poly.pdbx_strand_id
1 'polypeptide(L)'
;MRIALYSNSPLPVHGYGGTQRVVVWLARGLVELGHQVTVLAPAGSRLREAHVIGLDLEAIRRPDFNVSRYLPEGIDILHAHARLPSPPAHPFVFTLHGNRQDGTAASNTIFLSADHARRHGSTTFVYNGVDPSEYIFRSPKDGYDLFLGRLHSVKGYRWAIHGARRSGKTLVVAGGWRPSWRRSLRYEGSVDGTRKAELLAGADCLWMPALWEEPFGLTLVEAMMSGTPVLGTRRGALPEVVSPDGGLL
;
A
#
# COMPACT_ATOMS: atom_id res chain seq x y z
N MET A 1 19.79 11.07 -11.92
CA MET A 1 19.30 12.12 -11.02
C MET A 1 19.64 11.78 -9.57
N ARG A 2 19.74 12.79 -8.72
CA ARG A 2 19.82 12.66 -7.26
C ARG A 2 18.43 12.91 -6.66
N ILE A 3 17.80 11.85 -6.17
CA ILE A 3 16.39 11.87 -5.74
C ILE A 3 16.33 11.63 -4.23
N ALA A 4 15.62 12.50 -3.53
CA ALA A 4 15.28 12.28 -2.13
C ALA A 4 13.86 11.74 -2.00
N LEU A 5 13.65 10.66 -1.23
CA LEU A 5 12.34 10.17 -0.84
C LEU A 5 12.09 10.51 0.63
N TYR A 6 10.90 10.99 0.97
CA TYR A 6 10.53 11.29 2.36
C TYR A 6 9.37 10.41 2.83
N SER A 7 9.56 9.78 3.98
CA SER A 7 8.54 9.02 4.71
C SER A 7 8.52 9.46 6.18
N ASN A 8 7.34 9.65 6.75
CA ASN A 8 7.16 9.90 8.18
C ASN A 8 6.99 8.62 9.02
N SER A 9 7.18 7.47 8.40
CA SER A 9 7.02 6.16 9.03
C SER A 9 8.29 5.33 8.87
N PRO A 10 8.65 4.50 9.86
CA PRO A 10 9.85 3.65 9.80
C PRO A 10 9.85 2.71 8.60
N LEU A 11 11.05 2.47 8.04
CA LEU A 11 11.28 1.61 6.87
C LEU A 11 12.40 0.58 7.17
N PRO A 12 12.26 -0.69 6.71
CA PRO A 12 11.04 -1.26 6.13
C PRO A 12 9.94 -1.44 7.18
N VAL A 13 8.72 -1.65 6.72
CA VAL A 13 7.62 -1.97 7.63
C VAL A 13 7.63 -3.46 7.97
N HIS A 14 7.35 -3.77 9.22
CA HIS A 14 7.04 -5.12 9.68
C HIS A 14 5.53 -5.23 9.93
N GLY A 15 4.87 -6.19 9.26
CA GLY A 15 3.42 -6.35 9.31
C GLY A 15 2.67 -5.45 8.32
N TYR A 16 1.62 -4.76 8.80
CA TYR A 16 0.76 -3.94 7.94
C TYR A 16 1.40 -2.59 7.60
N GLY A 17 1.46 -2.24 6.31
CA GLY A 17 1.98 -0.94 5.87
C GLY A 17 2.16 -0.85 4.35
N GLY A 18 1.07 -0.53 3.63
CA GLY A 18 1.11 -0.43 2.17
C GLY A 18 2.01 0.71 1.67
N THR A 19 1.86 1.91 2.23
CA THR A 19 2.67 3.08 1.86
C THR A 19 4.16 2.82 2.03
N GLN A 20 4.56 2.24 3.16
CA GLN A 20 5.96 1.96 3.44
C GLN A 20 6.57 0.97 2.43
N ARG A 21 5.82 -0.06 2.03
CA ARG A 21 6.26 -0.98 0.98
C ARG A 21 6.45 -0.28 -0.35
N VAL A 22 5.50 0.56 -0.75
CA VAL A 22 5.60 1.35 -1.98
C VAL A 22 6.87 2.22 -1.97
N VAL A 23 7.19 2.87 -0.85
CA VAL A 23 8.43 3.67 -0.73
C VAL A 23 9.69 2.80 -0.90
N VAL A 24 9.71 1.62 -0.29
CA VAL A 24 10.84 0.68 -0.41
C VAL A 24 10.99 0.19 -1.86
N TRP A 25 9.90 -0.25 -2.50
CA TRP A 25 9.92 -0.71 -3.89
C TRP A 25 10.30 0.42 -4.86
N LEU A 26 9.80 1.64 -4.63
CA LEU A 26 10.17 2.81 -5.42
C LEU A 26 11.66 3.13 -5.27
N ALA A 27 12.18 3.12 -4.03
CA ALA A 27 13.62 3.36 -3.79
C ALA A 27 14.48 2.34 -4.54
N ARG A 28 14.13 1.05 -4.46
CA ARG A 28 14.81 -0.03 -5.18
C ARG A 28 14.77 0.19 -6.70
N GLY A 29 13.58 0.37 -7.27
CA GLY A 29 13.43 0.56 -8.70
C GLY A 29 14.15 1.80 -9.23
N LEU A 30 14.18 2.91 -8.48
CA LEU A 30 14.93 4.11 -8.87
C LEU A 30 16.46 3.84 -8.87
N VAL A 31 16.98 3.09 -7.91
CA VAL A 31 18.39 2.70 -7.88
C VAL A 31 18.72 1.77 -9.06
N GLU A 32 17.87 0.79 -9.36
CA GLU A 32 18.01 -0.10 -10.52
C GLU A 32 18.02 0.65 -11.85
N LEU A 33 17.29 1.78 -11.93
CA LEU A 33 17.30 2.70 -13.07
C LEU A 33 18.54 3.63 -13.11
N GLY A 34 19.48 3.47 -12.18
CA GLY A 34 20.73 4.23 -12.15
C GLY A 34 20.63 5.60 -11.47
N HIS A 35 19.58 5.86 -10.69
CA HIS A 35 19.47 7.09 -9.91
C HIS A 35 20.18 6.98 -8.56
N GLN A 36 20.69 8.10 -8.05
CA GLN A 36 21.19 8.20 -6.68
C GLN A 36 20.01 8.51 -5.75
N VAL A 37 19.69 7.57 -4.87
CA VAL A 37 18.50 7.68 -4.01
C VAL A 37 18.93 7.86 -2.56
N THR A 38 18.42 8.91 -1.92
CA THR A 38 18.52 9.13 -0.48
C THR A 38 17.12 9.09 0.12
N VAL A 39 16.94 8.32 1.20
CA VAL A 39 15.65 8.21 1.87
C VAL A 39 15.71 8.90 3.23
N LEU A 40 14.83 9.88 3.44
CA LEU A 40 14.62 10.54 4.71
C LEU A 40 13.46 9.85 5.42
N ALA A 41 13.74 9.20 6.54
CA ALA A 41 12.75 8.44 7.31
C ALA A 41 13.09 8.46 8.80
N PRO A 42 12.18 8.08 9.71
CA PRO A 42 12.48 8.02 11.14
C PRO A 42 13.75 7.25 11.46
N ALA A 43 14.48 7.70 12.49
CA ALA A 43 15.70 7.05 12.97
C ALA A 43 15.46 5.55 13.21
N GLY A 44 16.46 4.73 12.87
CA GLY A 44 16.35 3.28 12.89
C GLY A 44 15.85 2.66 11.58
N SER A 45 15.36 3.46 10.62
CA SER A 45 15.04 2.98 9.28
C SER A 45 16.31 2.53 8.55
N ARG A 46 16.18 1.44 7.76
CA ARG A 46 17.31 0.87 6.99
C ARG A 46 16.80 0.31 5.67
N LEU A 47 17.47 0.65 4.59
CA LEU A 47 17.25 0.06 3.27
C LEU A 47 18.61 -0.45 2.74
N ARG A 48 18.58 -1.56 2.01
CA ARG A 48 19.81 -2.16 1.47
C ARG A 48 20.33 -1.38 0.26
N GLU A 49 19.39 -0.87 -0.54
CA GLU A 49 19.64 -0.31 -1.86
C GLU A 49 19.88 1.20 -1.86
N ALA A 50 19.46 1.91 -0.80
CA ALA A 50 19.50 3.37 -0.75
C ALA A 50 20.13 3.88 0.56
N HIS A 51 20.79 5.03 0.49
CA HIS A 51 21.26 5.73 1.69
C HIS A 51 20.06 6.25 2.50
N VAL A 52 20.07 6.01 3.81
CA VAL A 52 18.99 6.47 4.71
C VAL A 52 19.51 7.52 5.68
N ILE A 53 18.88 8.69 5.66
CA ILE A 53 19.05 9.73 6.68
C ILE A 53 17.97 9.54 7.74
N GLY A 54 18.40 9.16 8.94
CA GLY A 54 17.51 8.96 10.09
C GLY A 54 17.07 10.29 10.69
N LEU A 55 15.76 10.55 10.67
CA LEU A 55 15.17 11.74 11.25
C LEU A 55 14.63 11.47 12.66
N ASP A 56 14.75 12.43 13.55
CA ASP A 56 14.10 12.35 14.86
C ASP A 56 12.58 12.35 14.67
N LEU A 57 11.91 11.37 15.28
CA LEU A 57 10.45 11.19 15.17
C LEU A 57 9.68 12.36 15.80
N GLU A 58 10.18 12.91 16.88
CA GLU A 58 9.56 14.08 17.54
C GLU A 58 9.70 15.32 16.66
N ALA A 59 10.86 15.50 16.00
CA ALA A 59 11.06 16.59 15.06
C ALA A 59 10.09 16.50 13.86
N ILE A 60 9.89 15.30 13.29
CA ILE A 60 8.95 15.07 12.17
C ILE A 60 7.52 15.49 12.54
N ARG A 61 7.12 15.32 13.80
CA ARG A 61 5.75 15.61 14.27
C ARG A 61 5.49 17.08 14.55
N ARG A 62 6.54 17.88 14.59
CA ARG A 62 6.41 19.32 14.90
C ARG A 62 5.75 20.07 13.73
N PRO A 63 4.88 21.07 14.04
CA PRO A 63 4.25 21.90 13.01
C PRO A 63 5.27 22.73 12.20
N ASP A 64 6.43 23.04 12.76
CA ASP A 64 7.53 23.81 12.14
C ASP A 64 8.58 22.93 11.46
N PHE A 65 8.33 21.61 11.32
CA PHE A 65 9.25 20.71 10.64
C PHE A 65 9.49 21.13 9.20
N ASN A 66 10.76 21.33 8.88
CA ASN A 66 11.21 21.70 7.54
C ASN A 66 12.18 20.63 7.01
N VAL A 67 11.69 19.83 6.08
CA VAL A 67 12.44 18.74 5.46
C VAL A 67 13.68 19.21 4.71
N SER A 68 13.68 20.46 4.19
CA SER A 68 14.82 21.02 3.45
C SER A 68 16.11 21.10 4.25
N ARG A 69 16.01 21.13 5.59
CA ARG A 69 17.19 21.14 6.49
C ARG A 69 17.96 19.83 6.52
N TYR A 70 17.34 18.76 6.03
CA TYR A 70 17.88 17.39 6.06
C TYR A 70 18.23 16.85 4.67
N LEU A 71 17.92 17.63 3.62
CA LEU A 71 18.23 17.22 2.25
C LEU A 71 19.73 17.31 2.00
N PRO A 72 20.35 16.29 1.39
CA PRO A 72 21.73 16.38 0.92
C PRO A 72 21.91 17.49 -0.12
N GLU A 73 23.11 18.02 -0.19
CA GLU A 73 23.45 18.99 -1.24
C GLU A 73 23.26 18.39 -2.64
N GLY A 74 22.75 19.20 -3.54
CA GLY A 74 22.58 18.87 -4.95
C GLY A 74 21.50 17.86 -5.26
N ILE A 75 20.49 17.69 -4.39
CA ILE A 75 19.29 16.94 -4.71
C ILE A 75 18.55 17.63 -5.87
N ASP A 76 18.18 16.86 -6.91
CA ASP A 76 17.45 17.36 -8.06
C ASP A 76 15.94 17.48 -7.75
N ILE A 77 15.39 16.53 -7.00
CA ILE A 77 13.97 16.48 -6.64
C ILE A 77 13.74 15.75 -5.32
N LEU A 78 12.77 16.23 -4.55
CA LEU A 78 12.20 15.54 -3.40
C LEU A 78 10.87 14.89 -3.79
N HIS A 79 10.72 13.59 -3.53
CA HIS A 79 9.44 12.89 -3.63
C HIS A 79 8.91 12.58 -2.22
N ALA A 80 7.89 13.29 -1.79
CA ALA A 80 7.29 13.12 -0.48
C ALA A 80 6.15 12.08 -0.51
N HIS A 81 6.18 11.11 0.41
CA HIS A 81 5.12 10.12 0.63
C HIS A 81 4.34 10.36 1.93
N ALA A 82 4.64 11.45 2.61
CA ALA A 82 3.92 11.95 3.76
C ALA A 82 3.76 13.46 3.65
N ARG A 83 2.70 13.98 4.28
CA ARG A 83 2.43 15.42 4.28
C ARG A 83 3.59 16.19 4.91
N LEU A 84 3.99 17.26 4.27
CA LEU A 84 4.95 18.23 4.78
C LEU A 84 4.19 19.39 5.39
N PRO A 85 4.57 19.88 6.59
CA PRO A 85 3.93 21.05 7.21
C PRO A 85 4.11 22.33 6.40
N SER A 86 5.26 22.45 5.72
CA SER A 86 5.58 23.57 4.81
C SER A 86 6.16 23.05 3.49
N PRO A 87 5.95 23.75 2.37
CA PRO A 87 6.60 23.44 1.11
C PRO A 87 8.12 23.48 1.25
N PRO A 88 8.86 22.50 0.71
CA PRO A 88 10.32 22.56 0.69
C PRO A 88 10.83 23.62 -0.31
N ALA A 89 12.06 24.10 -0.11
CA ALA A 89 12.70 25.04 -1.02
C ALA A 89 13.17 24.40 -2.35
N HIS A 90 13.19 23.08 -2.42
CA HIS A 90 13.59 22.29 -3.59
C HIS A 90 12.39 21.92 -4.46
N PRO A 91 12.58 21.60 -5.74
CA PRO A 91 11.56 20.98 -6.57
C PRO A 91 11.04 19.71 -5.87
N PHE A 92 9.72 19.55 -5.80
CA PHE A 92 9.16 18.38 -5.15
C PHE A 92 7.85 17.91 -5.76
N VAL A 93 7.58 16.63 -5.59
CA VAL A 93 6.28 15.99 -5.84
C VAL A 93 5.80 15.29 -4.57
N PHE A 94 4.50 15.13 -4.45
CA PHE A 94 3.87 14.48 -3.31
C PHE A 94 2.94 13.37 -3.79
N THR A 95 3.16 12.13 -3.35
CA THR A 95 2.20 11.06 -3.59
C THR A 95 1.19 10.97 -2.45
N LEU A 96 -0.09 11.13 -2.76
CA LEU A 96 -1.19 10.98 -1.83
C LEU A 96 -1.60 9.50 -1.74
N HIS A 97 -1.33 8.85 -0.61
CA HIS A 97 -1.63 7.42 -0.39
C HIS A 97 -3.02 7.11 0.17
N GLY A 98 -3.77 8.12 0.54
CA GLY A 98 -5.13 7.99 1.09
C GLY A 98 -6.07 9.02 0.51
N ASN A 99 -7.33 8.99 0.92
CA ASN A 99 -8.28 10.03 0.53
C ASN A 99 -8.09 11.28 1.39
N ARG A 100 -8.17 12.45 0.77
CA ARG A 100 -8.27 13.74 1.47
C ARG A 100 -9.72 14.12 1.68
N GLN A 101 -9.96 14.86 2.74
CA GLN A 101 -11.29 15.44 3.05
C GLN A 101 -11.29 16.98 2.92
N ASP A 102 -10.12 17.58 2.72
CA ASP A 102 -9.87 19.02 2.84
C ASP A 102 -9.38 19.63 1.52
N GLY A 103 -10.28 19.93 0.59
CA GLY A 103 -10.01 20.80 -0.54
C GLY A 103 -9.24 20.21 -1.73
N THR A 104 -8.85 21.06 -2.68
CA THR A 104 -8.14 20.73 -3.90
C THR A 104 -6.70 20.33 -3.61
N ALA A 105 -6.21 19.32 -4.32
CA ALA A 105 -4.82 18.93 -4.25
C ALA A 105 -3.91 19.98 -4.92
N ALA A 106 -2.71 20.15 -4.39
CA ALA A 106 -1.69 20.97 -5.04
C ALA A 106 -1.30 20.37 -6.40
N SER A 107 -0.88 21.21 -7.35
CA SER A 107 -0.54 20.82 -8.73
C SER A 107 0.58 19.77 -8.82
N ASN A 108 1.42 19.67 -7.81
CA ASN A 108 2.50 18.69 -7.69
C ASN A 108 2.08 17.38 -6.96
N THR A 109 0.78 17.14 -6.78
CA THR A 109 0.27 15.92 -6.16
C THR A 109 0.08 14.82 -7.21
N ILE A 110 0.63 13.64 -6.93
CA ILE A 110 0.45 12.40 -7.70
C ILE A 110 -0.56 11.53 -6.97
N PHE A 111 -1.57 11.07 -7.69
CA PHE A 111 -2.59 10.13 -7.18
C PHE A 111 -2.27 8.70 -7.60
N LEU A 112 -2.95 7.72 -7.02
CA LEU A 112 -2.63 6.30 -7.19
C LEU A 112 -3.46 5.60 -8.26
N SER A 113 -4.46 6.30 -8.81
CA SER A 113 -5.34 5.78 -9.88
C SER A 113 -6.07 6.94 -10.56
N ALA A 114 -6.65 6.70 -11.74
CA ALA A 114 -7.46 7.69 -12.43
C ALA A 114 -8.69 8.07 -11.60
N ASP A 115 -9.37 7.10 -10.98
CA ASP A 115 -10.48 7.36 -10.07
C ASP A 115 -10.04 8.22 -8.87
N HIS A 116 -8.89 7.89 -8.27
CA HIS A 116 -8.35 8.65 -7.14
C HIS A 116 -8.07 10.11 -7.53
N ALA A 117 -7.40 10.33 -8.69
CA ALA A 117 -7.14 11.68 -9.21
C ALA A 117 -8.44 12.44 -9.49
N ARG A 118 -9.37 11.83 -10.21
CA ARG A 118 -10.66 12.44 -10.58
C ARG A 118 -11.46 12.89 -9.35
N ARG A 119 -11.51 12.06 -8.30
CA ARG A 119 -12.21 12.40 -7.03
C ARG A 119 -11.58 13.57 -6.29
N HIS A 120 -10.35 13.92 -6.61
CA HIS A 120 -9.61 15.06 -6.03
C HIS A 120 -9.43 16.22 -7.03
N GLY A 121 -10.19 16.23 -8.14
CA GLY A 121 -10.14 17.30 -9.14
C GLY A 121 -8.85 17.33 -9.96
N SER A 122 -8.17 16.19 -10.14
CA SER A 122 -6.92 16.06 -10.88
C SER A 122 -7.00 14.97 -11.95
N THR A 123 -6.06 15.00 -12.88
CA THR A 123 -5.83 13.93 -13.88
C THR A 123 -4.46 13.27 -13.72
N THR A 124 -3.63 13.78 -12.79
CA THR A 124 -2.25 13.30 -12.60
C THR A 124 -2.24 12.09 -11.67
N PHE A 125 -1.91 10.92 -12.19
CA PHE A 125 -1.78 9.72 -11.38
C PHE A 125 -0.66 8.81 -11.88
N VAL A 126 -0.16 7.99 -10.97
CA VAL A 126 0.75 6.89 -11.25
C VAL A 126 0.32 5.71 -10.38
N TYR A 127 0.09 4.56 -10.97
CA TYR A 127 -0.23 3.34 -10.22
C TYR A 127 0.90 2.95 -9.30
N ASN A 128 0.57 2.40 -8.13
CA ASN A 128 1.58 1.78 -7.29
C ASN A 128 2.21 0.58 -8.01
N GLY A 129 3.54 0.56 -8.05
CA GLY A 129 4.31 -0.63 -8.38
C GLY A 129 4.34 -1.62 -7.22
N VAL A 130 4.53 -2.89 -7.53
CA VAL A 130 4.80 -3.97 -6.59
C VAL A 130 6.01 -4.76 -7.07
N ASP A 131 6.81 -5.31 -6.17
CA ASP A 131 7.95 -6.14 -6.54
C ASP A 131 7.49 -7.59 -6.76
N PRO A 132 7.55 -8.11 -8.00
CA PRO A 132 7.11 -9.47 -8.30
C PRO A 132 7.86 -10.55 -7.53
N SER A 133 9.12 -10.30 -7.17
CA SER A 133 9.96 -11.27 -6.47
C SER A 133 9.47 -11.58 -5.04
N GLU A 134 8.61 -10.74 -4.47
CA GLU A 134 8.04 -10.93 -3.14
C GLU A 134 6.79 -11.81 -3.13
N TYR A 135 6.32 -12.28 -4.31
CA TYR A 135 5.08 -13.05 -4.45
C TYR A 135 5.31 -14.41 -5.08
N ILE A 136 4.40 -15.33 -4.78
CA ILE A 136 4.42 -16.70 -5.27
C ILE A 136 3.19 -16.89 -6.17
N PHE A 137 3.40 -17.17 -7.45
CA PHE A 137 2.32 -17.63 -8.33
C PHE A 137 2.10 -19.12 -8.13
N ARG A 138 0.85 -19.53 -7.86
CA ARG A 138 0.54 -20.94 -7.63
C ARG A 138 -0.82 -21.34 -8.21
N SER A 139 -0.82 -22.52 -8.83
CA SER A 139 -1.99 -23.31 -9.19
C SER A 139 -1.57 -24.79 -9.04
N PRO A 140 -2.31 -25.65 -8.35
CA PRO A 140 -3.64 -25.46 -7.76
C PRO A 140 -3.66 -24.69 -6.44
N LYS A 141 -4.88 -24.37 -5.97
CA LYS A 141 -5.16 -23.65 -4.73
C LYS A 141 -5.44 -24.61 -3.55
N ASP A 142 -5.49 -24.08 -2.32
CA ASP A 142 -5.59 -24.87 -1.08
C ASP A 142 -7.03 -25.00 -0.54
N GLY A 143 -8.05 -24.53 -1.27
CA GLY A 143 -9.46 -24.70 -0.90
C GLY A 143 -9.96 -23.72 0.17
N TYR A 144 -9.40 -22.53 0.28
CA TYR A 144 -9.89 -21.48 1.16
C TYR A 144 -9.98 -20.11 0.45
N ASP A 145 -10.91 -19.30 0.90
CA ASP A 145 -10.96 -17.89 0.53
C ASP A 145 -10.14 -17.07 1.51
N LEU A 146 -9.63 -15.91 1.08
CA LEU A 146 -8.79 -15.02 1.89
C LEU A 146 -9.44 -13.64 2.03
N PHE A 147 -9.44 -13.08 3.23
CA PHE A 147 -9.53 -11.65 3.47
C PHE A 147 -8.20 -11.15 4.00
N LEU A 148 -7.59 -10.16 3.34
CA LEU A 148 -6.29 -9.60 3.72
C LEU A 148 -6.40 -8.10 3.93
N GLY A 149 -6.36 -7.65 5.19
CA GLY A 149 -6.44 -6.24 5.54
C GLY A 149 -6.83 -6.01 6.99
N ARG A 150 -6.70 -4.77 7.45
CA ARG A 150 -7.10 -4.41 8.80
C ARG A 150 -8.58 -4.74 9.05
N LEU A 151 -8.90 -5.24 10.25
CA LEU A 151 -10.27 -5.54 10.67
C LEU A 151 -11.06 -4.25 10.99
N HIS A 152 -11.07 -3.34 10.04
CA HIS A 152 -11.82 -2.08 10.11
C HIS A 152 -13.09 -2.18 9.27
N SER A 153 -14.18 -1.52 9.71
CA SER A 153 -15.49 -1.56 9.03
C SER A 153 -15.40 -1.17 7.55
N VAL A 154 -14.64 -0.12 7.23
CA VAL A 154 -14.47 0.37 5.85
C VAL A 154 -13.82 -0.65 4.90
N LYS A 155 -13.04 -1.61 5.42
CA LYS A 155 -12.46 -2.70 4.63
C LYS A 155 -13.45 -3.86 4.37
N GLY A 156 -14.61 -3.84 5.03
CA GLY A 156 -15.70 -4.77 4.76
C GLY A 156 -15.48 -6.20 5.26
N TYR A 157 -14.55 -6.45 6.19
CA TYR A 157 -14.23 -7.82 6.63
C TYR A 157 -15.46 -8.61 7.11
N ARG A 158 -16.48 -7.94 7.67
CA ARG A 158 -17.73 -8.59 8.10
C ARG A 158 -18.53 -9.13 6.91
N TRP A 159 -18.48 -8.44 5.78
CA TRP A 159 -19.10 -8.89 4.53
C TRP A 159 -18.37 -10.08 3.94
N ALA A 160 -17.04 -10.11 3.98
CA ALA A 160 -16.26 -11.30 3.60
C ALA A 160 -16.65 -12.52 4.45
N ILE A 161 -16.75 -12.37 5.79
CA ILE A 161 -17.19 -13.43 6.69
C ILE A 161 -18.63 -13.87 6.36
N HIS A 162 -19.54 -12.94 6.11
CA HIS A 162 -20.93 -13.26 5.77
C HIS A 162 -21.02 -14.02 4.44
N GLY A 163 -20.32 -13.53 3.41
CA GLY A 163 -20.31 -14.16 2.08
C GLY A 163 -19.72 -15.57 2.10
N ALA A 164 -18.55 -15.74 2.70
CA ALA A 164 -17.90 -17.05 2.82
C ALA A 164 -18.79 -18.07 3.58
N ARG A 165 -19.49 -17.60 4.62
CA ARG A 165 -20.47 -18.45 5.33
C ARG A 165 -21.64 -18.89 4.45
N ARG A 166 -22.15 -18.01 3.61
CA ARG A 166 -23.26 -18.34 2.70
C ARG A 166 -22.83 -19.29 1.57
N SER A 167 -21.61 -19.18 1.12
CA SER A 167 -21.03 -20.06 0.08
C SER A 167 -20.48 -21.38 0.63
N GLY A 168 -20.48 -21.59 1.96
CA GLY A 168 -19.91 -22.79 2.57
C GLY A 168 -18.37 -22.85 2.53
N LYS A 169 -17.71 -21.77 2.14
CA LYS A 169 -16.24 -21.71 2.01
C LYS A 169 -15.55 -21.47 3.34
N THR A 170 -14.35 -22.03 3.49
CA THR A 170 -13.45 -21.66 4.58
C THR A 170 -12.87 -20.28 4.27
N LEU A 171 -12.94 -19.34 5.23
CA LEU A 171 -12.32 -18.03 5.13
C LEU A 171 -11.13 -17.93 6.07
N VAL A 172 -9.97 -17.61 5.50
CA VAL A 172 -8.79 -17.16 6.23
C VAL A 172 -8.83 -15.62 6.33
N VAL A 173 -8.71 -15.10 7.54
CA VAL A 173 -8.74 -13.65 7.81
C VAL A 173 -7.37 -13.22 8.31
N ALA A 174 -6.65 -12.46 7.51
CA ALA A 174 -5.31 -11.93 7.80
C ALA A 174 -5.32 -10.41 7.93
N GLY A 175 -4.67 -9.89 8.98
CA GLY A 175 -4.58 -8.46 9.30
C GLY A 175 -5.27 -8.07 10.61
N GLY A 176 -5.49 -9.05 11.47
CA GLY A 176 -6.02 -8.90 12.81
C GLY A 176 -6.51 -10.22 13.37
N TRP A 177 -6.87 -10.23 14.66
CA TRP A 177 -7.31 -11.43 15.34
C TRP A 177 -8.63 -11.20 16.07
N ARG A 178 -9.51 -12.21 16.03
CA ARG A 178 -10.73 -12.28 16.84
C ARG A 178 -10.99 -13.73 17.24
N PRO A 179 -11.53 -14.00 18.43
CA PRO A 179 -11.91 -15.35 18.81
C PRO A 179 -13.01 -15.90 17.87
N SER A 180 -12.84 -17.15 17.44
CA SER A 180 -13.84 -17.84 16.63
C SER A 180 -13.88 -19.32 16.99
N TRP A 181 -15.07 -19.85 17.25
CA TRP A 181 -15.33 -21.27 17.47
C TRP A 181 -15.60 -22.03 16.17
N ARG A 182 -15.66 -21.32 15.03
CA ARG A 182 -16.02 -21.89 13.74
C ARG A 182 -14.80 -22.41 13.01
N ARG A 183 -14.76 -23.69 12.66
CA ARG A 183 -13.65 -24.28 11.88
C ARG A 183 -13.49 -23.66 10.49
N SER A 184 -14.60 -23.16 9.88
CA SER A 184 -14.57 -22.48 8.58
C SER A 184 -14.11 -21.02 8.65
N LEU A 185 -13.73 -20.49 9.81
CA LEU A 185 -13.24 -19.11 9.97
C LEU A 185 -11.94 -19.12 10.76
N ARG A 186 -10.82 -18.91 10.08
CA ARG A 186 -9.47 -18.92 10.67
C ARG A 186 -8.87 -17.53 10.66
N TYR A 187 -8.35 -17.08 11.81
CA TYR A 187 -7.64 -15.80 11.93
C TYR A 187 -6.14 -16.06 12.01
N GLU A 188 -5.39 -15.42 11.11
CA GLU A 188 -3.92 -15.52 11.02
C GLU A 188 -3.20 -14.37 11.76
N GLY A 189 -3.95 -13.40 12.32
CA GLY A 189 -3.33 -12.21 12.89
C GLY A 189 -2.74 -11.26 11.85
N SER A 190 -1.71 -10.52 12.22
CA SER A 190 -0.95 -9.69 11.28
C SER A 190 0.05 -10.56 10.53
N VAL A 191 0.08 -10.44 9.20
CA VAL A 191 0.96 -11.22 8.33
C VAL A 191 1.76 -10.31 7.41
N ASP A 192 3.00 -10.72 7.10
CA ASP A 192 3.89 -10.07 6.14
C ASP A 192 4.79 -11.08 5.44
N GLY A 193 5.69 -10.60 4.56
CA GLY A 193 6.72 -11.38 3.90
C GLY A 193 6.21 -12.70 3.34
N THR A 194 6.95 -13.78 3.59
CA THR A 194 6.68 -15.13 3.09
C THR A 194 5.29 -15.63 3.46
N ARG A 195 4.85 -15.42 4.72
CA ARG A 195 3.52 -15.88 5.15
C ARG A 195 2.39 -15.22 4.39
N LYS A 196 2.50 -13.91 4.10
CA LYS A 196 1.53 -13.19 3.27
C LYS A 196 1.52 -13.74 1.84
N ALA A 197 2.69 -13.97 1.25
CA ALA A 197 2.82 -14.52 -0.10
C ALA A 197 2.22 -15.93 -0.22
N GLU A 198 2.45 -16.81 0.77
CA GLU A 198 1.86 -18.13 0.84
C GLU A 198 0.33 -18.08 0.91
N LEU A 199 -0.22 -17.22 1.78
CA LEU A 199 -1.67 -17.08 1.93
C LEU A 199 -2.33 -16.57 0.65
N LEU A 200 -1.70 -15.61 -0.04
CA LEU A 200 -2.18 -15.13 -1.33
C LEU A 200 -2.11 -16.23 -2.39
N ALA A 201 -0.99 -16.94 -2.48
CA ALA A 201 -0.80 -18.00 -3.46
C ALA A 201 -1.76 -19.18 -3.28
N GLY A 202 -2.11 -19.52 -2.03
CA GLY A 202 -2.97 -20.66 -1.71
C GLY A 202 -4.47 -20.37 -1.76
N ALA A 203 -4.89 -19.13 -1.77
CA ALA A 203 -6.30 -18.78 -1.72
C ALA A 203 -7.03 -19.06 -3.03
N ASP A 204 -8.27 -19.59 -2.95
CA ASP A 204 -9.17 -19.74 -4.09
C ASP A 204 -9.62 -18.37 -4.61
N CYS A 205 -9.83 -17.40 -3.68
CA CYS A 205 -10.30 -16.05 -3.98
C CYS A 205 -9.88 -15.07 -2.87
N LEU A 206 -9.54 -13.85 -3.25
CA LEU A 206 -9.40 -12.73 -2.31
C LEU A 206 -10.71 -11.94 -2.19
N TRP A 207 -11.24 -11.82 -1.00
CA TRP A 207 -12.38 -10.96 -0.71
C TRP A 207 -11.93 -9.54 -0.40
N MET A 208 -12.41 -8.57 -1.19
CA MET A 208 -12.17 -7.14 -1.01
C MET A 208 -13.51 -6.36 -1.04
N PRO A 209 -14.44 -6.60 -0.09
CA PRO A 209 -15.72 -5.92 -0.05
C PRO A 209 -15.59 -4.54 0.60
N ALA A 210 -14.77 -3.68 0.02
CA ALA A 210 -14.49 -2.33 0.52
C ALA A 210 -15.77 -1.48 0.59
N LEU A 211 -15.95 -0.77 1.69
CA LEU A 211 -17.07 0.15 1.93
C LEU A 211 -16.67 1.63 1.79
N TRP A 212 -15.46 1.88 1.32
CA TRP A 212 -14.90 3.20 1.06
C TRP A 212 -14.32 3.25 -0.36
N GLU A 213 -14.05 4.44 -0.84
CA GLU A 213 -13.42 4.64 -2.15
C GLU A 213 -11.92 4.31 -2.03
N GLU A 214 -11.54 3.09 -2.37
CA GLU A 214 -10.16 2.62 -2.27
C GLU A 214 -9.27 3.38 -3.27
N PRO A 215 -8.17 4.03 -2.84
CA PRO A 215 -7.31 4.80 -3.75
C PRO A 215 -6.59 3.97 -4.81
N PHE A 216 -6.26 2.69 -4.50
CA PHE A 216 -5.60 1.77 -5.42
C PHE A 216 -5.93 0.31 -5.12
N GLY A 217 -5.62 -0.16 -3.89
CA GLY A 217 -5.84 -1.55 -3.50
C GLY A 217 -4.64 -2.45 -3.78
N LEU A 218 -3.50 -2.22 -3.13
CA LEU A 218 -2.29 -3.07 -3.27
C LEU A 218 -2.60 -4.56 -3.16
N THR A 219 -3.44 -4.96 -2.19
CA THR A 219 -3.79 -6.36 -1.97
C THR A 219 -4.48 -7.02 -3.17
N LEU A 220 -5.14 -6.25 -4.04
CA LEU A 220 -5.76 -6.75 -5.27
C LEU A 220 -4.68 -7.19 -6.25
N VAL A 221 -3.69 -6.31 -6.49
CA VAL A 221 -2.56 -6.59 -7.38
C VAL A 221 -1.73 -7.75 -6.83
N GLU A 222 -1.45 -7.75 -5.54
CA GLU A 222 -0.74 -8.83 -4.84
C GLU A 222 -1.44 -10.19 -5.03
N ALA A 223 -2.78 -10.24 -4.94
CA ALA A 223 -3.56 -11.45 -5.16
C ALA A 223 -3.51 -11.90 -6.62
N MET A 224 -3.77 -11.00 -7.57
CA MET A 224 -3.75 -11.34 -9.00
C MET A 224 -2.36 -11.81 -9.44
N MET A 225 -1.27 -11.21 -8.94
CA MET A 225 0.11 -11.67 -9.16
C MET A 225 0.35 -13.08 -8.61
N SER A 226 -0.35 -13.47 -7.56
CA SER A 226 -0.28 -14.81 -6.97
C SER A 226 -1.20 -15.82 -7.66
N GLY A 227 -1.87 -15.44 -8.76
CA GLY A 227 -2.85 -16.26 -9.46
C GLY A 227 -4.16 -16.41 -8.69
N THR A 228 -4.48 -15.48 -7.78
CA THR A 228 -5.68 -15.53 -6.94
C THR A 228 -6.67 -14.47 -7.41
N PRO A 229 -7.84 -14.87 -7.92
CA PRO A 229 -8.87 -13.94 -8.37
C PRO A 229 -9.44 -13.12 -7.21
N VAL A 230 -9.97 -11.96 -7.54
CA VAL A 230 -10.56 -11.03 -6.58
C VAL A 230 -12.08 -11.08 -6.64
N LEU A 231 -12.73 -11.06 -5.49
CA LEU A 231 -14.16 -10.79 -5.34
C LEU A 231 -14.33 -9.50 -4.51
N GLY A 232 -14.84 -8.45 -5.12
CA GLY A 232 -14.86 -7.13 -4.51
C GLY A 232 -16.12 -6.31 -4.78
N THR A 233 -16.07 -5.05 -4.35
CA THR A 233 -17.11 -4.05 -4.61
C THR A 233 -16.63 -3.07 -5.68
N ARG A 234 -17.57 -2.49 -6.44
CA ARG A 234 -17.28 -1.47 -7.46
C ARG A 234 -17.05 -0.09 -6.82
N ARG A 235 -15.99 0.06 -6.00
CA ARG A 235 -15.67 1.30 -5.27
C ARG A 235 -14.25 1.76 -5.50
N GLY A 236 -14.09 3.06 -5.68
CA GLY A 236 -12.80 3.70 -5.90
C GLY A 236 -12.09 3.13 -7.12
N ALA A 237 -10.83 2.80 -6.96
CA ALA A 237 -9.99 2.24 -8.02
C ALA A 237 -10.25 0.75 -8.34
N LEU A 238 -11.10 0.04 -7.59
CA LEU A 238 -11.29 -1.39 -7.81
C LEU A 238 -11.67 -1.74 -9.26
N PRO A 239 -12.66 -1.05 -9.90
CA PRO A 239 -13.02 -1.31 -11.29
C PRO A 239 -11.91 -0.99 -12.31
N GLU A 240 -10.95 -0.17 -11.92
CA GLU A 240 -9.80 0.23 -12.74
C GLU A 240 -8.64 -0.75 -12.61
N VAL A 241 -8.43 -1.32 -11.42
CA VAL A 241 -7.29 -2.19 -11.09
C VAL A 241 -7.59 -3.66 -11.38
N VAL A 242 -8.83 -4.11 -11.15
CA VAL A 242 -9.21 -5.51 -11.36
C VAL A 242 -9.64 -5.69 -12.82
N SER A 243 -8.82 -6.41 -13.59
CA SER A 243 -9.16 -6.78 -14.96
C SER A 243 -10.34 -7.76 -15.00
N PRO A 244 -11.05 -7.90 -16.14
CA PRO A 244 -12.14 -8.89 -16.30
C PRO A 244 -11.71 -10.33 -15.95
N ASP A 245 -10.46 -10.68 -16.26
CA ASP A 245 -9.90 -12.01 -15.95
C ASP A 245 -9.34 -12.09 -14.53
N GLY A 246 -9.17 -10.96 -13.86
CA GLY A 246 -8.59 -10.85 -12.52
C GLY A 246 -9.60 -11.04 -11.39
N GLY A 247 -10.90 -11.00 -11.68
CA GLY A 247 -11.91 -11.16 -10.63
C GLY A 247 -13.30 -10.63 -10.99
N LEU A 248 -14.16 -10.56 -9.98
CA LEU A 248 -15.54 -10.08 -10.07
C LEU A 248 -15.77 -8.92 -9.08
N LEU A 249 -16.42 -7.83 -9.57
CA LEU A 249 -16.75 -6.66 -8.78
C LEU A 249 -18.25 -6.36 -8.78
#